data_9745c07a882ecd7a201439ffb4321e69
#
_entry.id   9745c07a882ecd7a201439ffb4321e69
#
_cell.length_a   1.000
_cell.length_b   1.000
_cell.length_c   1.000
_cell.angle_alpha   90.00
_cell.angle_beta   90.00
_cell.angle_gamma   90.00
#
_symmetry.space_group_name_H-M   'P 1'
#
loop_
_entity.id
_entity.type
_entity.pdbx_description
1 polymer ?
#
loop_
_entity_poly.entity_id
_entity_poly.type
_entity_poly.pdbx_seq_one_letter_code
_entity_poly.pdbx_strand_id
1 'polypeptide(L)'
;MGIRKKRNAGSIVCILFTALFSVLAVSGCAKTEDAAAGSVEQEEQEVQIGLSFESFVIERWMRERDVFVSAAKELGAEVNVQNANGDVEEQISQIEYFIKKQVDVIVVVAGDCEALSDVMIKAREAGIKTVSYDRLIMNAGCDLYISFDNTEVGRLMAESMLENIPDGGDIFLIQGPLTDNNVSLIREGIDETLAGSNLNVVYEANCPGWIAENAYTYTKEGLKLDRNVKGIICGNDDLASQAFRALSEERLAGKVCVTGQDGDLAACQRIVEETQEMTAFKSVEQEASLAAKCAVLLGLGEEIEEVQATAYDGTYNVPYLELQPIAVTKENMDEVIIKGGFHAKEDVYLNVN
;
A
#
# COMPACT_ATOMS: atom_id res chain seq x y z
N MET A 1 23.33 -17.65 52.73
CA MET A 1 22.38 -17.33 53.79
C MET A 1 21.05 -17.08 53.06
N GLY A 2 20.25 -18.04 52.86
CA GLY A 2 19.40 -18.86 53.71
C GLY A 2 17.97 -18.41 53.45
N ILE A 3 17.26 -19.05 52.54
CA ILE A 3 16.19 -20.06 52.70
C ILE A 3 14.91 -19.50 53.37
N ARG A 4 13.74 -19.54 52.65
CA ARG A 4 12.64 -20.45 53.01
C ARG A 4 11.47 -20.43 52.02
N LYS A 5 11.18 -21.64 51.49
CA LYS A 5 9.88 -22.03 50.90
C LYS A 5 8.78 -22.04 51.95
N LYS A 6 7.55 -21.69 51.59
CA LYS A 6 6.34 -22.23 52.20
C LYS A 6 5.34 -22.68 51.15
N ARG A 7 5.11 -23.99 51.13
CA ARG A 7 3.95 -24.66 50.53
C ARG A 7 2.81 -24.57 51.56
N ASN A 8 1.59 -24.31 51.09
CA ASN A 8 0.40 -24.75 51.81
C ASN A 8 -0.58 -25.38 50.82
N ALA A 9 -0.95 -26.58 51.16
CA ALA A 9 -1.97 -27.43 50.55
C ALA A 9 -3.25 -27.33 51.38
N GLY A 10 -4.35 -27.66 50.78
CA GLY A 10 -5.68 -27.90 51.40
C GLY A 10 -6.76 -27.21 50.62
N SER A 11 -7.89 -27.73 50.29
CA SER A 11 -8.53 -29.01 50.53
C SER A 11 -9.73 -29.09 49.58
N ILE A 12 -9.98 -30.25 49.07
CA ILE A 12 -11.12 -30.67 48.30
C ILE A 12 -12.34 -30.72 49.24
N VAL A 13 -13.49 -30.14 48.83
CA VAL A 13 -14.79 -30.50 49.40
C VAL A 13 -15.74 -30.85 48.25
N CYS A 14 -15.95 -32.16 48.11
CA CYS A 14 -17.06 -32.76 47.39
C CYS A 14 -18.34 -32.60 48.23
N ILE A 15 -19.39 -32.08 47.66
CA ILE A 15 -20.75 -32.24 48.15
C ILE A 15 -21.58 -32.90 47.06
N LEU A 16 -21.85 -34.21 47.30
CA LEU A 16 -22.89 -34.99 46.65
C LEU A 16 -24.24 -34.60 47.25
N PHE A 17 -25.18 -34.30 46.41
CA PHE A 17 -26.62 -34.35 46.77
C PHE A 17 -27.33 -35.35 45.87
N THR A 18 -27.76 -36.43 46.52
CA THR A 18 -28.58 -37.54 45.97
C THR A 18 -30.05 -37.25 46.08
N ALA A 19 -30.73 -37.49 44.98
CA ALA A 19 -32.05 -38.14 44.80
C ALA A 19 -33.30 -37.61 45.55
N LEU A 20 -34.40 -37.44 44.85
CA LEU A 20 -35.52 -38.34 45.08
C LEU A 20 -36.48 -38.30 43.88
N PHE A 21 -36.81 -39.51 43.40
CA PHE A 21 -37.84 -39.85 42.41
C PHE A 21 -39.22 -39.58 42.96
N SER A 22 -40.14 -39.02 42.19
CA SER A 22 -41.57 -39.22 42.35
C SER A 22 -42.21 -39.28 40.97
N VAL A 23 -42.61 -40.46 40.59
CA VAL A 23 -43.42 -40.79 39.41
C VAL A 23 -44.85 -40.41 39.70
N LEU A 24 -45.49 -39.62 38.87
CA LEU A 24 -46.94 -39.57 38.74
C LEU A 24 -47.27 -39.61 37.22
N ALA A 25 -47.78 -40.74 36.81
CA ALA A 25 -48.37 -40.95 35.52
C ALA A 25 -49.76 -40.31 35.46
N VAL A 26 -49.98 -39.40 34.53
CA VAL A 26 -51.31 -39.03 34.10
C VAL A 26 -51.33 -39.13 32.57
N SER A 27 -52.07 -40.07 32.04
CA SER A 27 -52.42 -40.23 30.64
C SER A 27 -53.29 -39.10 30.18
N GLY A 28 -52.87 -38.37 29.22
CA GLY A 28 -53.69 -37.38 28.46
C GLY A 28 -53.18 -37.33 27.03
N CYS A 29 -53.99 -37.89 26.13
CA CYS A 29 -53.80 -37.70 24.67
C CYS A 29 -53.90 -36.23 24.33
N ALA A 30 -52.87 -35.64 23.80
CA ALA A 30 -52.87 -34.39 23.08
C ALA A 30 -51.93 -34.48 21.88
N LYS A 31 -52.41 -34.03 20.76
CA LYS A 31 -51.80 -34.03 19.43
C LYS A 31 -50.40 -33.46 19.48
N THR A 32 -49.45 -34.17 18.87
CA THR A 32 -48.15 -33.67 18.48
C THR A 32 -48.31 -32.61 17.39
N GLU A 33 -48.18 -31.35 17.74
CA GLU A 33 -47.73 -30.32 16.80
C GLU A 33 -46.19 -30.37 16.80
N ASP A 34 -45.65 -30.77 15.66
CA ASP A 34 -44.20 -30.63 15.36
C ASP A 34 -43.85 -29.16 15.40
N ALA A 35 -43.34 -28.69 16.53
CA ALA A 35 -42.58 -27.45 16.58
C ALA A 35 -41.23 -27.72 15.89
N ALA A 36 -41.18 -27.48 14.59
CA ALA A 36 -39.89 -27.31 13.88
C ALA A 36 -39.13 -26.21 14.62
N ALA A 37 -38.10 -26.61 15.34
CA ALA A 37 -37.04 -25.70 15.76
C ALA A 37 -36.38 -25.18 14.48
N GLY A 38 -36.83 -24.02 14.00
CA GLY A 38 -36.12 -23.27 12.99
C GLY A 38 -34.80 -22.89 13.59
N SER A 39 -33.72 -23.55 13.13
CA SER A 39 -32.42 -23.00 13.21
C SER A 39 -32.49 -21.65 12.47
N VAL A 40 -32.43 -20.55 13.20
CA VAL A 40 -32.12 -19.25 12.65
C VAL A 40 -30.67 -19.41 12.18
N GLU A 41 -30.47 -19.75 10.90
CA GLU A 41 -29.22 -19.48 10.25
C GLU A 41 -29.03 -17.96 10.40
N GLN A 42 -28.10 -17.53 11.26
CA GLN A 42 -27.57 -16.18 11.19
C GLN A 42 -26.95 -16.12 9.79
N GLU A 43 -27.59 -15.39 8.86
CA GLU A 43 -26.90 -14.94 7.67
C GLU A 43 -25.65 -14.22 8.18
N GLU A 44 -24.46 -14.80 7.97
CA GLU A 44 -23.19 -14.11 8.17
C GLU A 44 -23.28 -12.87 7.29
N GLN A 45 -23.33 -11.70 7.89
CA GLN A 45 -23.43 -10.44 7.19
C GLN A 45 -22.12 -10.24 6.43
N GLU A 46 -22.18 -10.42 5.10
CA GLU A 46 -21.05 -10.27 4.19
C GLU A 46 -20.62 -8.80 4.18
N VAL A 47 -19.37 -8.52 4.55
CA VAL A 47 -18.84 -7.16 4.58
C VAL A 47 -18.80 -6.57 3.17
N GLN A 48 -19.40 -5.40 2.99
CA GLN A 48 -19.45 -4.68 1.72
C GLN A 48 -18.36 -3.61 1.67
N ILE A 49 -17.42 -3.73 0.74
CA ILE A 49 -16.28 -2.81 0.59
C ILE A 49 -16.41 -2.02 -0.71
N GLY A 50 -16.34 -0.68 -0.62
CA GLY A 50 -16.14 0.20 -1.75
C GLY A 50 -14.63 0.46 -1.94
N LEU A 51 -14.06 0.11 -3.08
CA LEU A 51 -12.65 0.32 -3.39
C LEU A 51 -12.52 1.29 -4.57
N SER A 52 -11.95 2.49 -4.34
CA SER A 52 -11.77 3.53 -5.36
C SER A 52 -10.30 3.75 -5.67
N PHE A 53 -9.94 3.54 -6.93
CA PHE A 53 -8.62 3.90 -7.47
C PHE A 53 -8.70 5.23 -8.23
N GLU A 54 -7.65 6.06 -8.06
CA GLU A 54 -7.51 7.28 -8.83
C GLU A 54 -7.43 7.01 -10.35
N SER A 55 -6.62 6.02 -10.74
CA SER A 55 -6.47 5.55 -12.11
C SER A 55 -5.81 4.16 -12.15
N PHE A 56 -5.67 3.60 -13.35
CA PHE A 56 -4.82 2.42 -13.62
C PHE A 56 -3.67 2.79 -14.59
N VAL A 57 -3.19 4.04 -14.52
CA VAL A 57 -2.03 4.50 -15.31
C VAL A 57 -0.74 3.84 -14.81
N ILE A 58 -0.56 3.73 -13.50
CA ILE A 58 0.56 3.01 -12.90
C ILE A 58 0.27 1.50 -12.94
N GLU A 59 1.21 0.71 -13.46
CA GLU A 59 1.04 -0.74 -13.72
C GLU A 59 0.63 -1.51 -12.46
N ARG A 60 1.22 -1.20 -11.31
CA ARG A 60 0.97 -1.92 -10.05
C ARG A 60 -0.51 -1.92 -9.63
N TRP A 61 -1.29 -0.87 -9.93
CA TRP A 61 -2.68 -0.73 -9.45
C TRP A 61 -3.63 -1.82 -9.95
N MET A 62 -3.42 -2.35 -11.14
CA MET A 62 -4.22 -3.48 -11.62
C MET A 62 -3.95 -4.74 -10.81
N ARG A 63 -2.71 -4.99 -10.45
CA ARG A 63 -2.31 -6.13 -9.62
C ARG A 63 -2.78 -5.95 -8.18
N GLU A 64 -2.64 -4.74 -7.62
CA GLU A 64 -3.17 -4.37 -6.30
C GLU A 64 -4.67 -4.69 -6.20
N ARG A 65 -5.45 -4.23 -7.19
CA ARG A 65 -6.88 -4.52 -7.29
C ARG A 65 -7.17 -6.02 -7.24
N ASP A 66 -6.48 -6.80 -8.07
CA ASP A 66 -6.75 -8.22 -8.22
C ASP A 66 -6.41 -9.00 -6.93
N VAL A 67 -5.29 -8.67 -6.29
CA VAL A 67 -4.89 -9.24 -5.00
C VAL A 67 -5.86 -8.84 -3.89
N PHE A 68 -6.20 -7.55 -3.79
CA PHE A 68 -7.15 -7.06 -2.80
C PHE A 68 -8.51 -7.75 -2.90
N VAL A 69 -9.08 -7.79 -4.13
CA VAL A 69 -10.39 -8.41 -4.38
C VAL A 69 -10.36 -9.90 -4.06
N SER A 70 -9.29 -10.62 -4.44
CA SER A 70 -9.15 -12.04 -4.11
C SER A 70 -9.07 -12.28 -2.60
N ALA A 71 -8.22 -11.52 -1.90
CA ALA A 71 -8.05 -11.64 -0.45
C ALA A 71 -9.32 -11.30 0.33
N ALA A 72 -10.02 -10.21 -0.05
CA ALA A 72 -11.28 -9.83 0.58
C ALA A 72 -12.36 -10.91 0.39
N LYS A 73 -12.46 -11.48 -0.81
CA LYS A 73 -13.38 -12.56 -1.12
C LYS A 73 -13.11 -13.83 -0.32
N GLU A 74 -11.83 -14.20 -0.14
CA GLU A 74 -11.43 -15.35 0.69
C GLU A 74 -11.83 -15.15 2.16
N LEU A 75 -11.93 -13.89 2.61
CA LEU A 75 -12.39 -13.51 3.95
C LEU A 75 -13.90 -13.30 4.04
N GLY A 76 -14.68 -13.61 2.98
CA GLY A 76 -16.13 -13.51 2.96
C GLY A 76 -16.66 -12.09 2.78
N ALA A 77 -15.91 -11.19 2.13
CA ALA A 77 -16.35 -9.85 1.82
C ALA A 77 -16.63 -9.67 0.32
N GLU A 78 -17.52 -8.73 -0.02
CA GLU A 78 -17.79 -8.31 -1.40
C GLU A 78 -17.14 -6.96 -1.67
N VAL A 79 -16.50 -6.81 -2.83
CA VAL A 79 -15.77 -5.58 -3.19
C VAL A 79 -16.37 -4.96 -4.45
N ASN A 80 -16.80 -3.71 -4.33
CA ASN A 80 -17.20 -2.87 -5.46
C ASN A 80 -16.03 -1.97 -5.85
N VAL A 81 -15.37 -2.27 -6.98
CA VAL A 81 -14.21 -1.52 -7.48
C VAL A 81 -14.65 -0.43 -8.44
N GLN A 82 -14.14 0.79 -8.22
CA GLN A 82 -14.32 1.93 -9.09
C GLN A 82 -12.95 2.51 -9.51
N ASN A 83 -12.90 3.10 -10.70
CA ASN A 83 -11.71 3.76 -11.24
C ASN A 83 -12.08 5.17 -11.73
N ALA A 84 -11.45 6.19 -11.16
CA ALA A 84 -11.72 7.59 -11.48
C ALA A 84 -11.03 8.09 -12.77
N ASN A 85 -10.15 7.29 -13.38
CA ASN A 85 -9.41 7.62 -14.59
C ASN A 85 -8.66 8.98 -14.52
N GLY A 86 -8.15 9.34 -13.33
CA GLY A 86 -7.41 10.57 -13.07
C GLY A 86 -8.31 11.80 -12.86
N ASP A 87 -9.63 11.62 -12.77
CA ASP A 87 -10.58 12.71 -12.52
C ASP A 87 -11.00 12.71 -11.05
N VAL A 88 -10.59 13.74 -10.31
CA VAL A 88 -10.85 13.87 -8.86
C VAL A 88 -12.34 14.06 -8.57
N GLU A 89 -13.09 14.79 -9.43
CA GLU A 89 -14.53 14.96 -9.26
C GLU A 89 -15.28 13.64 -9.48
N GLU A 90 -14.82 12.82 -10.42
CA GLU A 90 -15.33 11.45 -10.60
C GLU A 90 -15.03 10.61 -9.36
N GLN A 91 -13.82 10.72 -8.76
CA GLN A 91 -13.48 9.99 -7.54
C GLN A 91 -14.37 10.39 -6.37
N ILE A 92 -14.63 11.69 -6.18
CA ILE A 92 -15.59 12.19 -5.19
C ILE A 92 -16.98 11.58 -5.42
N SER A 93 -17.46 11.58 -6.68
CA SER A 93 -18.76 11.01 -7.04
C SER A 93 -18.86 9.51 -6.75
N GLN A 94 -17.76 8.75 -6.94
CA GLN A 94 -17.67 7.33 -6.62
C GLN A 94 -17.74 7.09 -5.10
N ILE A 95 -17.06 7.91 -4.31
CA ILE A 95 -17.12 7.82 -2.83
C ILE A 95 -18.55 8.18 -2.36
N GLU A 96 -19.19 9.22 -2.91
CA GLU A 96 -20.58 9.55 -2.60
C GLU A 96 -21.57 8.41 -3.00
N TYR A 97 -21.29 7.71 -4.09
CA TYR A 97 -22.04 6.51 -4.46
C TYR A 97 -21.90 5.41 -3.40
N PHE A 98 -20.69 5.15 -2.89
CA PHE A 98 -20.49 4.18 -1.82
C PHE A 98 -21.22 4.59 -0.52
N ILE A 99 -21.16 5.87 -0.17
CA ILE A 99 -21.92 6.42 0.98
C ILE A 99 -23.44 6.15 0.80
N LYS A 100 -23.97 6.44 -0.38
CA LYS A 100 -25.39 6.20 -0.70
C LYS A 100 -25.75 4.72 -0.69
N LYS A 101 -24.81 3.84 -1.03
CA LYS A 101 -24.97 2.39 -0.98
C LYS A 101 -24.88 1.83 0.44
N GLN A 102 -24.40 2.64 1.38
CA GLN A 102 -24.16 2.24 2.77
C GLN A 102 -23.25 1.01 2.86
N VAL A 103 -22.14 1.03 2.12
CA VAL A 103 -21.08 0.02 2.28
C VAL A 103 -20.51 0.10 3.70
N ASP A 104 -19.92 -0.98 4.18
CA ASP A 104 -19.35 -1.02 5.54
C ASP A 104 -18.00 -0.27 5.60
N VAL A 105 -17.21 -0.38 4.52
CA VAL A 105 -15.87 0.21 4.43
C VAL A 105 -15.65 0.86 3.07
N ILE A 106 -15.00 2.02 3.06
CA ILE A 106 -14.49 2.67 1.85
C ILE A 106 -12.96 2.70 1.91
N VAL A 107 -12.31 2.10 0.90
CA VAL A 107 -10.85 2.07 0.72
C VAL A 107 -10.50 2.90 -0.50
N VAL A 108 -9.57 3.84 -0.36
CA VAL A 108 -9.27 4.83 -1.41
C VAL A 108 -7.78 4.95 -1.67
N VAL A 109 -7.38 4.78 -2.93
CA VAL A 109 -6.11 5.27 -3.48
C VAL A 109 -6.37 6.66 -4.06
N ALA A 110 -5.95 7.71 -3.35
CA ALA A 110 -6.32 9.08 -3.65
C ALA A 110 -5.63 9.63 -4.91
N GLY A 111 -6.38 10.29 -5.79
CA GLY A 111 -5.84 11.06 -6.92
C GLY A 111 -5.35 12.46 -6.51
N ASP A 112 -6.02 13.03 -5.52
CA ASP A 112 -5.63 14.28 -4.85
C ASP A 112 -5.91 14.11 -3.36
N CYS A 113 -4.85 14.08 -2.57
CA CYS A 113 -4.92 13.80 -1.14
C CYS A 113 -5.65 14.89 -0.33
N GLU A 114 -5.68 16.14 -0.80
CA GLU A 114 -6.39 17.24 -0.13
C GLU A 114 -7.84 17.35 -0.57
N ALA A 115 -8.11 17.19 -1.87
CA ALA A 115 -9.44 17.36 -2.44
C ALA A 115 -10.47 16.33 -1.93
N LEU A 116 -10.03 15.15 -1.50
CA LEU A 116 -10.91 14.10 -0.99
C LEU A 116 -11.30 14.26 0.48
N SER A 117 -10.74 15.22 1.22
CA SER A 117 -10.97 15.41 2.66
C SER A 117 -12.46 15.45 3.02
N ASP A 118 -13.21 16.34 2.37
CA ASP A 118 -14.62 16.57 2.70
C ASP A 118 -15.51 15.36 2.46
N VAL A 119 -15.27 14.62 1.38
CA VAL A 119 -16.09 13.43 1.05
C VAL A 119 -15.76 12.26 1.97
N MET A 120 -14.51 12.13 2.43
CA MET A 120 -14.14 11.11 3.41
C MET A 120 -14.69 11.44 4.80
N ILE A 121 -14.71 12.72 5.19
CA ILE A 121 -15.40 13.14 6.42
C ILE A 121 -16.90 12.79 6.35
N LYS A 122 -17.57 13.06 5.22
CA LYS A 122 -18.99 12.66 5.03
C LYS A 122 -19.18 11.14 5.16
N ALA A 123 -18.25 10.32 4.65
CA ALA A 123 -18.32 8.87 4.80
C ALA A 123 -18.27 8.46 6.28
N ARG A 124 -17.35 9.03 7.05
CA ARG A 124 -17.23 8.78 8.49
C ARG A 124 -18.47 9.26 9.28
N GLU A 125 -19.00 10.42 8.94
CA GLU A 125 -20.24 10.94 9.55
C GLU A 125 -21.47 10.05 9.24
N ALA A 126 -21.46 9.35 8.11
CA ALA A 126 -22.45 8.33 7.77
C ALA A 126 -22.23 6.99 8.50
N GLY A 127 -21.19 6.87 9.31
CA GLY A 127 -20.84 5.66 10.09
C GLY A 127 -20.07 4.62 9.30
N ILE A 128 -19.59 4.94 8.10
CA ILE A 128 -18.80 4.07 7.23
C ILE A 128 -17.33 4.13 7.64
N LYS A 129 -16.66 2.99 7.70
CA LYS A 129 -15.21 2.92 7.96
C LYS A 129 -14.42 3.39 6.75
N THR A 130 -13.31 4.05 6.99
CA THR A 130 -12.52 4.69 5.92
C THR A 130 -11.06 4.32 6.00
N VAL A 131 -10.48 3.96 4.85
CA VAL A 131 -9.06 3.58 4.72
C VAL A 131 -8.39 4.43 3.65
N SER A 132 -7.33 5.14 4.04
CA SER A 132 -6.34 5.69 3.10
C SER A 132 -5.40 4.56 2.70
N TYR A 133 -5.41 4.18 1.42
CA TYR A 133 -4.63 3.07 0.89
C TYR A 133 -3.51 3.59 0.01
N ASP A 134 -2.27 3.26 0.33
CA ASP A 134 -1.00 3.75 -0.23
C ASP A 134 -0.78 5.26 -0.02
N ARG A 135 -1.78 6.12 -0.27
CA ARG A 135 -1.69 7.58 -0.19
C ARG A 135 -2.54 8.13 0.94
N LEU A 136 -1.92 8.88 1.86
CA LEU A 136 -2.63 9.48 2.99
C LEU A 136 -3.56 10.61 2.51
N ILE A 137 -4.86 10.48 2.81
CA ILE A 137 -5.83 11.55 2.56
C ILE A 137 -5.73 12.56 3.70
N MET A 138 -5.41 13.81 3.33
CA MET A 138 -5.14 14.88 4.29
C MET A 138 -6.42 15.37 4.96
N ASN A 139 -6.33 15.75 6.22
CA ASN A 139 -7.40 16.36 7.01
C ASN A 139 -8.71 15.53 7.13
N ALA A 140 -8.70 14.27 6.78
CA ALA A 140 -9.88 13.40 6.73
C ALA A 140 -10.09 12.59 8.01
N GLY A 141 -9.01 12.28 8.74
CA GLY A 141 -9.04 11.45 9.95
C GLY A 141 -9.56 10.05 9.66
N CYS A 142 -9.12 9.41 8.58
CA CYS A 142 -9.51 8.05 8.23
C CYS A 142 -9.31 7.08 9.41
N ASP A 143 -10.07 5.98 9.44
CA ASP A 143 -9.95 4.95 10.49
C ASP A 143 -8.62 4.21 10.40
N LEU A 144 -8.03 4.14 9.20
CA LEU A 144 -6.73 3.50 8.96
C LEU A 144 -6.01 4.14 7.77
N TYR A 145 -4.69 4.19 7.85
CA TYR A 145 -3.77 4.42 6.75
C TYR A 145 -2.85 3.22 6.60
N ILE A 146 -2.70 2.71 5.39
CA ILE A 146 -1.77 1.62 5.04
C ILE A 146 -0.89 2.10 3.90
N SER A 147 0.42 2.06 4.07
CA SER A 147 1.39 2.44 3.03
C SER A 147 2.77 1.91 3.37
N PHE A 148 3.68 1.98 2.40
CA PHE A 148 5.10 1.83 2.66
C PHE A 148 5.67 3.11 3.30
N ASP A 149 6.82 2.97 3.99
CA ASP A 149 7.64 4.10 4.42
C ASP A 149 8.21 4.81 3.19
N ASN A 150 7.54 5.88 2.77
CA ASN A 150 7.91 6.63 1.58
C ASN A 150 9.15 7.52 1.81
N THR A 151 9.46 7.90 3.05
CA THR A 151 10.73 8.56 3.39
C THR A 151 11.89 7.59 3.17
N GLU A 152 11.72 6.33 3.59
CA GLU A 152 12.68 5.25 3.33
C GLU A 152 12.85 4.98 1.83
N VAL A 153 11.75 5.02 1.02
CA VAL A 153 11.87 4.93 -0.45
C VAL A 153 12.81 6.00 -0.99
N GLY A 154 12.63 7.24 -0.56
CA GLY A 154 13.50 8.36 -0.96
C GLY A 154 14.95 8.15 -0.54
N ARG A 155 15.17 7.68 0.70
CA ARG A 155 16.49 7.37 1.23
C ARG A 155 17.19 6.30 0.40
N LEU A 156 16.53 5.18 0.11
CA LEU A 156 17.10 4.08 -0.67
C LEU A 156 17.53 4.52 -2.08
N MET A 157 16.71 5.32 -2.77
CA MET A 157 17.06 5.86 -4.09
C MET A 157 18.26 6.81 -4.03
N ALA A 158 18.31 7.67 -3.02
CA ALA A 158 19.41 8.63 -2.86
C ALA A 158 20.72 7.93 -2.42
N GLU A 159 20.66 6.92 -1.56
CA GLU A 159 21.84 6.10 -1.19
C GLU A 159 22.43 5.41 -2.41
N SER A 160 21.58 4.83 -3.28
CA SER A 160 22.05 4.24 -4.53
C SER A 160 22.76 5.26 -5.41
N MET A 161 22.30 6.52 -5.48
CA MET A 161 23.02 7.58 -6.20
C MET A 161 24.39 7.87 -5.57
N LEU A 162 24.47 7.96 -4.24
CA LEU A 162 25.76 8.21 -3.55
C LEU A 162 26.76 7.07 -3.77
N GLU A 163 26.30 5.83 -3.78
CA GLU A 163 27.13 4.65 -4.02
C GLU A 163 27.68 4.60 -5.45
N ASN A 164 26.84 4.93 -6.44
CA ASN A 164 27.18 4.82 -7.85
C ASN A 164 27.82 6.08 -8.44
N ILE A 165 27.76 7.23 -7.72
CA ILE A 165 28.38 8.50 -8.12
C ILE A 165 29.31 9.00 -6.98
N PRO A 166 30.34 8.24 -6.59
CA PRO A 166 31.17 8.58 -5.42
C PRO A 166 31.96 9.88 -5.57
N ASP A 167 32.27 10.27 -6.79
CA ASP A 167 32.97 11.53 -7.09
C ASP A 167 32.03 12.76 -7.03
N GLY A 168 30.74 12.55 -6.84
CA GLY A 168 29.71 13.60 -6.89
C GLY A 168 29.39 14.08 -8.31
N GLY A 169 28.53 15.08 -8.40
CA GLY A 169 28.11 15.68 -9.67
C GLY A 169 26.67 16.12 -9.66
N ASP A 170 26.20 16.52 -10.82
CA ASP A 170 24.85 17.04 -11.01
C ASP A 170 23.87 15.89 -11.30
N ILE A 171 22.68 15.94 -10.68
CA ILE A 171 21.62 14.97 -10.86
C ILE A 171 20.29 15.69 -11.17
N PHE A 172 19.37 14.97 -11.78
CA PHE A 172 17.99 15.41 -11.99
C PHE A 172 17.05 14.67 -11.03
N LEU A 173 15.94 15.33 -10.72
CA LEU A 173 14.86 14.79 -9.90
C LEU A 173 13.56 14.91 -10.68
N ILE A 174 12.98 13.76 -11.11
CA ILE A 174 11.76 13.71 -11.91
C ILE A 174 10.73 12.91 -11.11
N GLN A 175 9.82 13.62 -10.46
CA GLN A 175 8.90 13.09 -9.46
C GLN A 175 7.47 12.98 -9.98
N GLY A 176 6.59 12.32 -9.19
CA GLY A 176 5.15 12.33 -9.37
C GLY A 176 4.50 13.69 -9.06
N PRO A 177 3.16 13.77 -9.10
CA PRO A 177 2.42 15.01 -8.85
C PRO A 177 2.46 15.40 -7.37
N LEU A 178 2.48 16.70 -7.08
CA LEU A 178 2.44 17.23 -5.71
C LEU A 178 1.09 17.01 -5.00
N THR A 179 0.06 16.57 -5.72
CA THR A 179 -1.24 16.16 -5.16
C THR A 179 -1.19 14.79 -4.47
N ASP A 180 -0.08 14.05 -4.67
CA ASP A 180 0.23 12.79 -4.00
C ASP A 180 1.18 13.06 -2.82
N ASN A 181 0.69 12.83 -1.61
CA ASN A 181 1.43 13.03 -0.37
C ASN A 181 2.75 12.24 -0.32
N ASN A 182 2.79 11.05 -0.94
CA ASN A 182 4.00 10.21 -0.96
C ASN A 182 5.18 10.92 -1.64
N VAL A 183 4.91 11.76 -2.66
CA VAL A 183 5.95 12.52 -3.36
C VAL A 183 6.71 13.45 -2.41
N SER A 184 6.01 14.06 -1.45
CA SER A 184 6.64 14.92 -0.45
C SER A 184 7.49 14.13 0.53
N LEU A 185 7.04 12.94 0.96
CA LEU A 185 7.78 12.05 1.86
C LEU A 185 9.03 11.48 1.17
N ILE A 186 8.91 11.04 -0.07
CA ILE A 186 10.05 10.58 -0.89
C ILE A 186 11.07 11.70 -1.03
N ARG A 187 10.61 12.93 -1.29
CA ARG A 187 11.48 14.10 -1.40
C ARG A 187 12.22 14.38 -0.09
N GLU A 188 11.56 14.27 1.05
CA GLU A 188 12.17 14.41 2.37
C GLU A 188 13.32 13.42 2.55
N GLY A 189 13.09 12.14 2.28
CA GLY A 189 14.12 11.10 2.36
C GLY A 189 15.30 11.33 1.42
N ILE A 190 15.06 11.83 0.20
CA ILE A 190 16.11 12.21 -0.76
C ILE A 190 16.92 13.38 -0.21
N ASP A 191 16.26 14.45 0.24
CA ASP A 191 16.93 15.67 0.71
C ASP A 191 17.77 15.41 1.96
N GLU A 192 17.24 14.63 2.91
CA GLU A 192 17.98 14.25 4.12
C GLU A 192 19.24 13.42 3.79
N THR A 193 19.12 12.47 2.86
CA THR A 193 20.22 11.57 2.47
C THR A 193 21.30 12.32 1.67
N LEU A 194 20.91 13.22 0.79
CA LEU A 194 21.84 14.00 0.00
C LEU A 194 22.47 15.17 0.76
N ALA A 195 21.98 15.49 1.97
CA ALA A 195 22.47 16.61 2.77
C ALA A 195 23.97 16.51 3.05
N GLY A 196 24.73 17.50 2.60
CA GLY A 196 26.18 17.56 2.78
C GLY A 196 26.98 16.64 1.85
N SER A 197 26.35 15.99 0.90
CA SER A 197 27.03 15.22 -0.16
C SER A 197 27.57 16.12 -1.27
N ASN A 198 28.28 15.52 -2.23
CA ASN A 198 28.75 16.20 -3.43
C ASN A 198 27.80 16.05 -4.64
N LEU A 199 26.56 15.56 -4.43
CA LEU A 199 25.53 15.51 -5.47
C LEU A 199 24.67 16.77 -5.41
N ASN A 200 24.40 17.37 -6.57
CA ASN A 200 23.62 18.60 -6.69
C ASN A 200 22.38 18.35 -7.54
N VAL A 201 21.19 18.60 -7.02
CA VAL A 201 19.95 18.62 -7.82
C VAL A 201 19.94 19.91 -8.64
N VAL A 202 20.19 19.81 -9.95
CA VAL A 202 20.24 20.97 -10.85
C VAL A 202 19.02 21.12 -11.75
N TYR A 203 18.18 20.09 -11.82
CA TYR A 203 16.91 20.09 -12.51
C TYR A 203 15.88 19.27 -11.74
N GLU A 204 14.69 19.82 -11.61
CA GLU A 204 13.58 19.17 -10.91
C GLU A 204 12.29 19.39 -11.69
N ALA A 205 11.46 18.35 -11.81
CA ALA A 205 10.16 18.41 -12.43
C ALA A 205 9.18 17.40 -11.81
N ASN A 206 7.89 17.76 -11.80
CA ASN A 206 6.82 16.91 -11.33
C ASN A 206 5.91 16.50 -12.51
N CYS A 207 5.64 15.21 -12.65
CA CYS A 207 4.79 14.64 -13.68
C CYS A 207 3.33 14.64 -13.23
N PRO A 208 2.46 15.50 -13.77
CA PRO A 208 1.05 15.53 -13.39
C PRO A 208 0.39 14.17 -13.65
N GLY A 209 -0.42 13.69 -12.68
CA GLY A 209 -1.16 12.44 -12.80
C GLY A 209 -0.29 11.20 -13.03
N TRP A 210 1.00 11.24 -12.66
CA TRP A 210 1.96 10.17 -12.92
C TRP A 210 2.08 9.79 -14.41
N ILE A 211 1.71 10.70 -15.34
CA ILE A 211 1.79 10.43 -16.78
C ILE A 211 3.26 10.36 -17.20
N ALA A 212 3.69 9.14 -17.52
CA ALA A 212 5.10 8.81 -17.73
C ALA A 212 5.74 9.60 -18.89
N GLU A 213 5.00 9.91 -19.97
CA GLU A 213 5.50 10.66 -21.12
C GLU A 213 6.05 12.04 -20.74
N ASN A 214 5.59 12.63 -19.65
CA ASN A 214 6.14 13.89 -19.16
C ASN A 214 7.61 13.73 -18.75
N ALA A 215 8.01 12.59 -18.16
CA ALA A 215 9.39 12.34 -17.77
C ALA A 215 10.34 12.32 -18.97
N TYR A 216 9.90 11.82 -20.13
CA TYR A 216 10.69 11.93 -21.36
C TYR A 216 10.97 13.41 -21.71
N THR A 217 9.94 14.25 -21.71
CA THR A 217 10.04 15.67 -22.04
C THR A 217 10.96 16.39 -21.04
N TYR A 218 10.75 16.17 -19.74
CA TYR A 218 11.54 16.79 -18.66
C TYR A 218 12.99 16.33 -18.69
N THR A 219 13.26 15.05 -18.95
CA THR A 219 14.64 14.57 -19.16
C THR A 219 15.32 15.28 -20.32
N LYS A 220 14.63 15.44 -21.45
CA LYS A 220 15.17 16.19 -22.62
C LYS A 220 15.41 17.66 -22.29
N GLU A 221 14.58 18.27 -21.47
CA GLU A 221 14.75 19.67 -21.01
C GLU A 221 15.96 19.78 -20.06
N GLY A 222 16.08 18.89 -19.08
CA GLY A 222 17.23 18.81 -18.18
C GLY A 222 18.54 18.64 -18.96
N LEU A 223 18.59 17.75 -19.96
CA LEU A 223 19.77 17.51 -20.80
C LEU A 223 20.16 18.71 -21.68
N LYS A 224 19.25 19.65 -21.95
CA LYS A 224 19.60 20.93 -22.59
C LYS A 224 20.29 21.88 -21.62
N LEU A 225 19.98 21.78 -20.32
CA LEU A 225 20.60 22.59 -19.28
C LEU A 225 21.94 22.01 -18.87
N ASP A 226 21.99 20.71 -18.61
CA ASP A 226 23.22 19.99 -18.30
C ASP A 226 23.27 18.61 -18.99
N ARG A 227 24.16 18.50 -19.98
CA ARG A 227 24.40 17.24 -20.70
C ARG A 227 25.37 16.30 -19.95
N ASN A 228 26.05 16.78 -18.92
CA ASN A 228 27.03 16.01 -18.16
C ASN A 228 26.42 15.43 -16.87
N VAL A 229 25.09 15.50 -16.73
CA VAL A 229 24.36 14.93 -15.59
C VAL A 229 24.85 13.52 -15.29
N LYS A 230 24.97 13.18 -14.01
CA LYS A 230 25.50 11.91 -13.52
C LYS A 230 24.39 10.93 -13.13
N GLY A 231 23.24 11.44 -12.69
CA GLY A 231 22.13 10.60 -12.26
C GLY A 231 20.77 11.24 -12.45
N ILE A 232 19.74 10.41 -12.50
CA ILE A 232 18.32 10.81 -12.48
C ILE A 232 17.59 9.95 -11.45
N ILE A 233 17.08 10.58 -10.39
CA ILE A 233 16.14 9.94 -9.48
C ILE A 233 14.74 10.12 -10.05
N CYS A 234 14.11 9.02 -10.44
CA CYS A 234 12.75 9.02 -10.97
C CYS A 234 11.75 8.59 -9.87
N GLY A 235 10.62 9.28 -9.80
CA GLY A 235 9.59 9.03 -8.79
C GLY A 235 9.00 7.61 -8.85
N ASN A 236 9.03 6.96 -10.03
CA ASN A 236 8.73 5.54 -10.18
C ASN A 236 9.40 4.95 -11.43
N ASP A 237 9.22 3.66 -11.68
CA ASP A 237 9.84 2.91 -12.78
C ASP A 237 9.24 3.24 -14.14
N ASP A 238 7.96 3.65 -14.22
CA ASP A 238 7.36 4.16 -15.45
C ASP A 238 8.03 5.48 -15.88
N LEU A 239 8.23 6.41 -14.94
CA LEU A 239 8.98 7.65 -15.19
C LEU A 239 10.42 7.33 -15.58
N ALA A 240 11.07 6.37 -14.89
CA ALA A 240 12.42 5.90 -15.21
C ALA A 240 12.51 5.32 -16.63
N SER A 241 11.49 4.60 -17.10
CA SER A 241 11.43 4.06 -18.45
C SER A 241 11.43 5.15 -19.51
N GLN A 242 10.73 6.25 -19.28
CA GLN A 242 10.69 7.38 -20.19
C GLN A 242 11.95 8.26 -20.12
N ALA A 243 12.51 8.41 -18.92
CA ALA A 243 13.82 9.04 -18.76
C ALA A 243 14.92 8.24 -19.48
N PHE A 244 14.92 6.91 -19.32
CA PHE A 244 15.83 6.00 -20.02
C PHE A 244 15.69 6.10 -21.55
N ARG A 245 14.47 6.21 -22.07
CA ARG A 245 14.23 6.45 -23.50
C ARG A 245 14.89 7.74 -23.97
N ALA A 246 14.73 8.84 -23.24
CA ALA A 246 15.38 10.12 -23.56
C ALA A 246 16.90 10.02 -23.51
N LEU A 247 17.45 9.35 -22.51
CA LEU A 247 18.89 9.07 -22.39
C LEU A 247 19.42 8.22 -23.56
N SER A 248 18.64 7.23 -24.00
CA SER A 248 19.01 6.33 -25.12
C SER A 248 19.17 7.11 -26.43
N GLU A 249 18.27 8.02 -26.73
CA GLU A 249 18.34 8.90 -27.91
C GLU A 249 19.60 9.76 -27.91
N GLU A 250 20.07 10.16 -26.72
CA GLU A 250 21.29 10.96 -26.52
C GLU A 250 22.56 10.11 -26.34
N ARG A 251 22.45 8.75 -26.40
CA ARG A 251 23.53 7.78 -26.16
C ARG A 251 24.15 7.87 -24.74
N LEU A 252 23.27 8.19 -23.78
CA LEU A 252 23.60 8.31 -22.35
C LEU A 252 23.05 7.17 -21.50
N ALA A 253 22.20 6.30 -22.05
CA ALA A 253 21.69 5.10 -21.37
C ALA A 253 22.86 4.23 -20.90
N GLY A 254 22.83 3.75 -19.65
CA GLY A 254 23.92 3.02 -19.00
C GLY A 254 25.18 3.84 -18.68
N LYS A 255 25.12 5.18 -18.82
CA LYS A 255 26.18 6.11 -18.44
C LYS A 255 25.72 7.12 -17.41
N VAL A 256 24.44 7.32 -17.30
CA VAL A 256 23.75 8.13 -16.29
C VAL A 256 23.06 7.16 -15.38
N CYS A 257 23.33 7.24 -14.07
CA CYS A 257 22.65 6.41 -13.06
C CYS A 257 21.15 6.71 -13.04
N VAL A 258 20.31 5.69 -13.00
CA VAL A 258 18.86 5.84 -12.93
C VAL A 258 18.32 5.01 -11.78
N THR A 259 17.47 5.60 -10.93
CA THR A 259 16.74 4.89 -9.89
C THR A 259 15.24 5.11 -10.06
N GLY A 260 14.45 4.18 -9.53
CA GLY A 260 13.00 4.25 -9.52
C GLY A 260 12.40 3.49 -8.34
N GLN A 261 11.09 3.27 -8.35
CA GLN A 261 10.38 2.43 -7.39
C GLN A 261 9.28 1.62 -8.08
N ASP A 262 8.72 0.64 -7.39
CA ASP A 262 7.61 -0.26 -7.68
C ASP A 262 8.04 -1.64 -8.19
N GLY A 263 9.22 -1.80 -8.78
CA GLY A 263 9.71 -3.10 -9.28
C GLY A 263 9.10 -3.53 -10.60
N ASP A 264 8.76 -2.60 -11.49
CA ASP A 264 8.19 -2.90 -12.79
C ASP A 264 9.09 -3.84 -13.60
N LEU A 265 8.49 -4.71 -14.43
CA LEU A 265 9.25 -5.68 -15.21
C LEU A 265 10.36 -5.02 -16.05
N ALA A 266 10.05 -3.90 -16.70
CA ALA A 266 11.03 -3.17 -17.51
C ALA A 266 12.19 -2.60 -16.68
N ALA A 267 11.95 -2.20 -15.43
CA ALA A 267 13.00 -1.77 -14.50
C ALA A 267 13.85 -2.95 -14.05
N CYS A 268 13.24 -4.08 -13.68
CA CYS A 268 13.95 -5.31 -13.33
C CYS A 268 14.85 -5.79 -14.48
N GLN A 269 14.38 -5.71 -15.73
CA GLN A 269 15.20 -5.98 -16.91
C GLN A 269 16.41 -5.05 -17.01
N ARG A 270 16.19 -3.73 -16.89
CA ARG A 270 17.29 -2.75 -16.94
C ARG A 270 18.30 -2.93 -15.81
N ILE A 271 17.86 -3.34 -14.61
CA ILE A 271 18.73 -3.60 -13.48
C ILE A 271 19.66 -4.80 -13.76
N VAL A 272 19.12 -5.91 -14.27
CA VAL A 272 19.97 -7.05 -14.61
C VAL A 272 20.85 -6.81 -15.83
N GLU A 273 20.48 -5.88 -16.73
CA GLU A 273 21.25 -5.36 -17.84
C GLU A 273 22.27 -4.26 -17.43
N GLU A 274 22.30 -3.85 -16.15
CA GLU A 274 23.18 -2.80 -15.61
C GLU A 274 22.98 -1.44 -16.29
N THR A 275 21.72 -1.08 -16.57
CA THR A 275 21.32 0.20 -17.18
C THR A 275 20.37 1.02 -16.32
N GLN A 276 19.93 0.46 -15.21
CA GLN A 276 19.29 1.10 -14.06
C GLN A 276 19.92 0.52 -12.79
N GLU A 277 20.18 1.32 -11.78
CA GLU A 277 20.92 0.89 -10.60
C GLU A 277 20.07 0.10 -9.63
N MET A 278 18.85 0.59 -9.37
CA MET A 278 17.92 -0.05 -8.43
C MET A 278 16.48 0.36 -8.68
N THR A 279 15.57 -0.38 -8.05
CA THR A 279 14.19 0.02 -7.80
C THR A 279 13.85 -0.19 -6.33
N ALA A 280 13.17 0.77 -5.70
CA ALA A 280 12.62 0.60 -4.37
C ALA A 280 11.32 -0.21 -4.49
N PHE A 281 11.42 -1.51 -4.24
CA PHE A 281 10.32 -2.45 -4.39
C PHE A 281 9.32 -2.35 -3.25
N LYS A 282 8.05 -2.19 -3.59
CA LYS A 282 6.89 -2.22 -2.71
C LYS A 282 6.06 -3.46 -3.04
N SER A 283 5.99 -4.41 -2.11
CA SER A 283 5.31 -5.70 -2.35
C SER A 283 3.80 -5.51 -2.44
N VAL A 284 3.27 -5.58 -3.65
CA VAL A 284 1.84 -5.53 -3.97
C VAL A 284 1.06 -6.59 -3.19
N GLU A 285 1.57 -7.82 -3.13
CA GLU A 285 0.92 -8.92 -2.42
C GLU A 285 0.80 -8.64 -0.93
N GLN A 286 1.83 -8.05 -0.34
CA GLN A 286 1.83 -7.73 1.09
C GLN A 286 0.86 -6.60 1.41
N GLU A 287 0.93 -5.50 0.66
CA GLU A 287 0.09 -4.32 0.91
C GLU A 287 -1.39 -4.62 0.65
N ALA A 288 -1.73 -5.18 -0.52
CA ALA A 288 -3.10 -5.43 -0.91
C ALA A 288 -3.79 -6.49 -0.04
N SER A 289 -3.09 -7.59 0.31
CA SER A 289 -3.64 -8.62 1.19
C SER A 289 -3.88 -8.11 2.59
N LEU A 290 -2.94 -7.29 3.12
CA LEU A 290 -3.08 -6.67 4.44
C LEU A 290 -4.20 -5.64 4.46
N ALA A 291 -4.31 -4.81 3.43
CA ALA A 291 -5.38 -3.82 3.29
C ALA A 291 -6.76 -4.48 3.21
N ALA A 292 -6.89 -5.58 2.44
CA ALA A 292 -8.13 -6.35 2.37
C ALA A 292 -8.51 -6.94 3.73
N LYS A 293 -7.56 -7.56 4.44
CA LYS A 293 -7.76 -8.09 5.80
C LYS A 293 -8.23 -7.00 6.76
N CYS A 294 -7.54 -5.86 6.77
CA CYS A 294 -7.88 -4.74 7.65
C CYS A 294 -9.25 -4.13 7.31
N ALA A 295 -9.60 -4.02 6.02
CA ALA A 295 -10.91 -3.54 5.61
C ALA A 295 -12.02 -4.47 6.12
N VAL A 296 -11.83 -5.80 6.03
CA VAL A 296 -12.80 -6.77 6.57
C VAL A 296 -12.94 -6.64 8.09
N LEU A 297 -11.82 -6.55 8.84
CA LEU A 297 -11.85 -6.36 10.30
C LEU A 297 -12.59 -5.07 10.69
N LEU A 298 -12.32 -3.96 9.99
CA LEU A 298 -13.02 -2.69 10.21
C LEU A 298 -14.53 -2.83 9.94
N GLY A 299 -14.92 -3.51 8.86
CA GLY A 299 -16.32 -3.76 8.52
C GLY A 299 -17.05 -4.61 9.55
N LEU A 300 -16.37 -5.55 10.19
CA LEU A 300 -16.86 -6.37 11.30
C LEU A 300 -16.86 -5.62 12.64
N GLY A 301 -16.24 -4.43 12.71
CA GLY A 301 -16.05 -3.67 13.95
C GLY A 301 -15.01 -4.29 14.89
N GLU A 302 -14.06 -5.05 14.35
CA GLU A 302 -12.97 -5.69 15.07
C GLU A 302 -11.73 -4.79 15.13
N GLU A 303 -10.89 -4.98 16.15
CA GLU A 303 -9.63 -4.25 16.30
C GLU A 303 -8.54 -4.83 15.37
N ILE A 304 -7.69 -3.94 14.83
CA ILE A 304 -6.51 -4.30 14.06
C ILE A 304 -5.31 -4.29 14.99
N GLU A 305 -4.89 -5.48 15.45
CA GLU A 305 -3.81 -5.63 16.43
C GLU A 305 -2.44 -5.19 15.89
N GLU A 306 -2.25 -5.21 14.58
CA GLU A 306 -1.00 -4.88 13.89
C GLU A 306 -0.69 -3.37 13.88
N VAL A 307 -1.65 -2.50 14.16
CA VAL A 307 -1.44 -1.03 14.20
C VAL A 307 -0.64 -0.64 15.42
N GLN A 308 0.57 -0.13 15.21
CA GLN A 308 1.47 0.30 16.27
C GLN A 308 1.98 1.75 16.10
N ALA A 309 1.59 2.42 15.02
CA ALA A 309 2.01 3.77 14.68
C ALA A 309 0.80 4.66 14.33
N THR A 310 1.06 5.94 14.20
CA THR A 310 0.09 6.92 13.67
C THR A 310 0.79 7.83 12.68
N ALA A 311 0.06 8.24 11.62
CA ALA A 311 0.48 9.28 10.69
C ALA A 311 -0.37 10.53 10.91
N TYR A 312 0.26 11.71 10.88
CA TYR A 312 -0.47 12.98 11.02
C TYR A 312 -0.94 13.46 9.64
N ASP A 313 -2.25 13.55 9.47
CA ASP A 313 -2.87 13.94 8.21
C ASP A 313 -3.08 15.46 8.03
N GLY A 314 -2.46 16.27 8.87
CA GLY A 314 -2.67 17.72 8.91
C GLY A 314 -3.64 18.17 10.00
N THR A 315 -4.57 17.31 10.43
CA THR A 315 -5.55 17.58 11.48
C THR A 315 -5.62 16.47 12.53
N TYR A 316 -5.53 15.22 12.12
CA TYR A 316 -5.71 14.04 12.98
C TYR A 316 -4.46 13.15 12.98
N ASN A 317 -4.30 12.37 14.07
CA ASN A 317 -3.37 11.23 14.09
C ASN A 317 -4.15 9.99 13.64
N VAL A 318 -3.91 9.57 12.41
CA VAL A 318 -4.56 8.40 11.79
C VAL A 318 -3.79 7.14 12.18
N PRO A 319 -4.46 6.05 12.62
CA PRO A 319 -3.81 4.77 12.82
C PRO A 319 -3.06 4.34 11.54
N TYR A 320 -1.80 3.94 11.68
CA TYR A 320 -0.93 3.68 10.53
C TYR A 320 -0.32 2.28 10.57
N LEU A 321 -0.47 1.54 9.49
CA LEU A 321 0.25 0.32 9.19
C LEU A 321 1.34 0.63 8.17
N GLU A 322 2.56 0.68 8.65
CA GLU A 322 3.75 0.97 7.86
C GLU A 322 4.40 -0.31 7.35
N LEU A 323 4.62 -0.37 6.05
CA LEU A 323 5.37 -1.43 5.39
C LEU A 323 6.74 -0.93 4.97
N GLN A 324 7.72 -1.84 4.92
CA GLN A 324 9.08 -1.47 4.56
C GLN A 324 9.36 -1.77 3.09
N PRO A 325 9.85 -0.78 2.30
CA PRO A 325 10.31 -1.00 0.95
C PRO A 325 11.64 -1.77 0.96
N ILE A 326 11.98 -2.42 -0.15
CA ILE A 326 13.24 -3.14 -0.33
C ILE A 326 13.99 -2.56 -1.52
N ALA A 327 15.23 -2.10 -1.32
CA ALA A 327 16.09 -1.76 -2.45
C ALA A 327 16.41 -3.03 -3.25
N VAL A 328 15.90 -3.11 -4.48
CA VAL A 328 16.19 -4.20 -5.40
C VAL A 328 17.26 -3.76 -6.37
N THR A 329 18.35 -4.49 -6.34
CA THR A 329 19.51 -4.36 -7.21
C THR A 329 19.73 -5.66 -7.97
N LYS A 330 20.74 -5.71 -8.83
CA LYS A 330 21.13 -6.94 -9.54
C LYS A 330 21.47 -8.08 -8.59
N GLU A 331 22.08 -7.78 -7.44
CA GLU A 331 22.58 -8.75 -6.46
C GLU A 331 21.45 -9.52 -5.76
N ASN A 332 20.31 -8.86 -5.49
CA ASN A 332 19.18 -9.47 -4.78
C ASN A 332 17.95 -9.71 -5.65
N MET A 333 18.03 -9.47 -6.96
CA MET A 333 16.93 -9.65 -7.93
C MET A 333 16.28 -11.03 -7.82
N ASP A 334 17.09 -12.10 -7.83
CA ASP A 334 16.59 -13.48 -7.74
C ASP A 334 15.90 -13.76 -6.39
N GLU A 335 16.37 -13.15 -5.30
CA GLU A 335 15.80 -13.38 -3.97
C GLU A 335 14.48 -12.63 -3.78
N VAL A 336 14.45 -11.36 -4.13
CA VAL A 336 13.31 -10.49 -3.83
C VAL A 336 12.21 -10.63 -4.90
N ILE A 337 12.57 -10.51 -6.17
CA ILE A 337 11.58 -10.46 -7.26
C ILE A 337 11.21 -11.85 -7.75
N ILE A 338 12.21 -12.70 -8.05
CA ILE A 338 11.93 -14.00 -8.68
C ILE A 338 11.38 -15.00 -7.65
N LYS A 339 12.08 -15.24 -6.55
CA LYS A 339 11.58 -16.16 -5.50
C LYS A 339 10.37 -15.60 -4.75
N GLY A 340 10.24 -14.27 -4.67
CA GLY A 340 9.05 -13.60 -4.19
C GLY A 340 7.82 -13.79 -5.10
N GLY A 341 8.01 -14.32 -6.35
CA GLY A 341 6.92 -14.59 -7.28
C GLY A 341 6.36 -13.34 -7.96
N PHE A 342 7.07 -12.21 -7.87
CA PHE A 342 6.58 -10.95 -8.45
C PHE A 342 6.69 -10.95 -9.97
N HIS A 343 7.86 -11.38 -10.53
CA HIS A 343 8.07 -11.60 -11.96
C HIS A 343 8.70 -12.96 -12.22
N ALA A 344 8.42 -13.54 -13.41
CA ALA A 344 9.06 -14.76 -13.84
C ALA A 344 10.52 -14.51 -14.24
N LYS A 345 11.41 -15.47 -13.93
CA LYS A 345 12.84 -15.34 -14.20
C LYS A 345 13.15 -15.14 -15.67
N GLU A 346 12.46 -15.89 -16.53
CA GLU A 346 12.58 -15.82 -17.98
C GLU A 346 12.22 -14.45 -18.56
N ASP A 347 11.30 -13.73 -17.90
CA ASP A 347 10.89 -12.39 -18.34
C ASP A 347 11.91 -11.34 -17.88
N VAL A 348 12.40 -11.43 -16.66
CA VAL A 348 13.39 -10.48 -16.11
C VAL A 348 14.73 -10.60 -16.84
N TYR A 349 15.19 -11.83 -17.10
CA TYR A 349 16.49 -12.08 -17.74
C TYR A 349 16.41 -12.27 -19.27
N LEU A 350 15.33 -11.77 -19.89
CA LEU A 350 15.05 -11.99 -21.33
C LEU A 350 16.23 -11.66 -22.24
N ASN A 351 16.99 -10.62 -21.93
CA ASN A 351 18.11 -10.12 -22.74
C ASN A 351 19.50 -10.46 -22.14
N VAL A 352 19.54 -11.15 -21.01
CA VAL A 352 20.80 -11.49 -20.31
C VAL A 352 21.05 -12.99 -20.41
N ASN A 353 22.21 -13.41 -20.93
CA ASN A 353 22.61 -14.82 -21.11
C ASN A 353 23.27 -15.39 -19.85
#